data_1dc4154aa55a50f292309c720e601be4
#
_entry.id   1dc4154aa55a50f292309c720e601be4
#
_cell.length_a   1.000
_cell.length_b   1.000
_cell.length_c   1.000
_cell.angle_alpha   90.00
_cell.angle_beta   90.00
_cell.angle_gamma   90.00
#
_symmetry.space_group_name_H-M   'P 1'
#
loop_
_entity.id
_entity.type
_entity.pdbx_description
1 polymer ?
#
loop_
_entity_poly.entity_id
_entity_poly.type
_entity_poly.pdbx_seq_one_letter_code
_entity_poly.pdbx_strand_id
1 'polypeptide(L)'
;MVMAVALSGNLDFNPITDNLISEDGHEVLLDPPIGDELPSNGFDCEDNGYVEPPLDGSNIEININPDSKRLQILEAFSPWNGENITEAKLLIKAHGKCTTDHISMAGPWLRFRGHLDNISDNCLIGAVNHFNMKTNSVKNQVTGEYGPVPETQRFYKKNKIDTIVVGDHNYGEGSSREHAAMEPRHLGIKAVIVKSFARIHETNLKKQGMLALTFNDENDYDKIQEDDVFNFIDLKSFSPNKSISLEIIHSNNSKEIIKLNHTFNSQQIEWYKNGSALNLIKANNL
;
A
#
# COMPACT_ATOMS: atom_id res chain seq x y z
N MET A 1 23.67 20.00 -17.02
CA MET A 1 24.27 18.74 -16.51
C MET A 1 23.70 17.50 -17.19
N VAL A 2 22.43 17.13 -17.06
CA VAL A 2 21.88 15.87 -17.62
C VAL A 2 22.12 15.73 -19.13
N MET A 3 21.89 16.81 -19.91
CA MET A 3 22.12 16.81 -21.34
C MET A 3 23.60 16.58 -21.68
N ALA A 4 24.52 17.23 -20.97
CA ALA A 4 25.96 17.10 -21.21
C ALA A 4 26.46 15.67 -20.96
N VAL A 5 26.04 15.06 -19.87
CA VAL A 5 26.35 13.65 -19.54
C VAL A 5 25.72 12.70 -20.56
N ALA A 6 24.49 12.98 -21.04
CA ALA A 6 23.84 12.18 -22.06
C ALA A 6 24.59 12.27 -23.42
N LEU A 7 25.07 13.46 -23.80
CA LEU A 7 25.85 13.65 -25.02
C LEU A 7 27.24 12.99 -24.95
N SER A 8 27.88 13.00 -23.77
CA SER A 8 29.17 12.35 -23.58
C SER A 8 29.09 10.81 -23.60
N GLY A 9 27.94 10.23 -23.26
CA GLY A 9 27.79 8.79 -23.09
C GLY A 9 28.56 8.21 -21.90
N ASN A 10 29.09 9.06 -21.02
CA ASN A 10 29.93 8.67 -19.88
C ASN A 10 29.43 9.31 -18.60
N LEU A 11 29.15 8.50 -17.57
CA LEU A 11 28.68 8.97 -16.27
C LEU A 11 29.77 9.68 -15.43
N ASP A 12 31.05 9.44 -15.75
CA ASP A 12 32.18 10.10 -15.10
C ASP A 12 32.53 11.46 -15.75
N PHE A 13 31.78 11.86 -16.80
CA PHE A 13 31.97 13.13 -17.49
C PHE A 13 31.60 14.31 -16.59
N ASN A 14 32.58 15.22 -16.40
CA ASN A 14 32.36 16.47 -15.69
C ASN A 14 32.06 17.61 -16.69
N PRO A 15 30.79 18.04 -16.82
CA PRO A 15 30.42 19.06 -17.83
C PRO A 15 31.04 20.45 -17.62
N ILE A 16 31.72 20.69 -16.51
CA ILE A 16 32.37 21.97 -16.21
C ILE A 16 33.82 21.97 -16.73
N THR A 17 34.48 20.81 -16.75
CA THR A 17 35.93 20.70 -17.07
C THR A 17 36.23 19.87 -18.30
N ASP A 18 35.34 18.96 -18.68
CA ASP A 18 35.59 17.99 -19.70
C ASP A 18 34.99 18.43 -21.05
N ASN A 19 35.72 18.19 -22.13
CA ASN A 19 35.29 18.51 -23.47
C ASN A 19 34.51 17.37 -24.12
N LEU A 20 33.46 17.70 -24.84
CA LEU A 20 32.82 16.82 -25.81
C LEU A 20 33.61 16.83 -27.11
N ILE A 21 33.58 15.71 -27.84
CA ILE A 21 34.15 15.63 -29.19
C ILE A 21 33.02 15.70 -30.21
N SER A 22 33.04 16.71 -31.07
CA SER A 22 32.06 16.81 -32.16
C SER A 22 32.32 15.76 -33.25
N GLU A 23 31.38 15.55 -34.16
CA GLU A 23 31.55 14.62 -35.31
C GLU A 23 32.75 14.96 -36.18
N ASP A 24 33.12 16.25 -36.27
CA ASP A 24 34.28 16.75 -37.02
C ASP A 24 35.60 16.63 -36.23
N GLY A 25 35.58 16.06 -35.02
CA GLY A 25 36.73 15.84 -34.15
C GLY A 25 37.19 17.07 -33.36
N HIS A 26 36.38 18.14 -33.30
CA HIS A 26 36.70 19.32 -32.50
C HIS A 26 36.28 19.12 -31.04
N GLU A 27 37.12 19.62 -30.14
CA GLU A 27 36.79 19.67 -28.70
C GLU A 27 35.85 20.83 -28.43
N VAL A 28 34.74 20.53 -27.69
CA VAL A 28 33.72 21.50 -27.32
C VAL A 28 33.50 21.44 -25.82
N LEU A 29 33.83 22.53 -25.13
CA LEU A 29 33.38 22.73 -23.76
C LEU A 29 31.99 23.37 -23.78
N LEU A 30 31.03 22.75 -23.10
CA LEU A 30 29.70 23.31 -23.00
C LEU A 30 29.68 24.44 -21.97
N ASP A 31 29.31 25.63 -22.42
CA ASP A 31 29.12 26.74 -21.50
C ASP A 31 27.94 26.46 -20.54
N PRO A 32 28.12 26.73 -19.27
CA PRO A 32 27.00 26.64 -18.34
C PRO A 32 25.92 27.66 -18.74
N PRO A 33 24.64 27.31 -18.63
CA PRO A 33 23.55 28.25 -18.92
C PRO A 33 23.69 29.48 -18.03
N ILE A 34 23.65 30.65 -18.66
CA ILE A 34 23.62 31.94 -17.98
C ILE A 34 22.17 32.42 -18.01
N GLY A 35 21.61 32.70 -16.86
CA GLY A 35 20.26 33.24 -16.72
C GLY A 35 19.94 33.59 -15.29
N ASP A 36 18.95 34.39 -15.08
CA ASP A 36 18.44 34.69 -13.75
C ASP A 36 17.77 33.45 -13.18
N GLU A 37 18.06 33.10 -11.93
CA GLU A 37 17.40 31.99 -11.22
C GLU A 37 15.90 32.29 -10.97
N LEU A 38 15.56 33.57 -10.95
CA LEU A 38 14.20 34.10 -10.80
C LEU A 38 13.89 35.03 -11.98
N PRO A 39 12.60 35.23 -12.32
CA PRO A 39 12.22 36.24 -13.30
C PRO A 39 12.81 37.60 -12.93
N SER A 40 13.42 38.31 -13.90
CA SER A 40 14.10 39.60 -13.69
C SER A 40 13.20 40.67 -13.03
N ASN A 41 11.89 40.59 -13.25
CA ASN A 41 10.87 41.48 -12.65
C ASN A 41 10.25 40.89 -11.36
N GLY A 42 10.82 39.83 -10.81
CA GLY A 42 10.21 39.07 -9.71
C GLY A 42 8.97 38.28 -10.14
N PHE A 43 8.30 37.67 -9.16
CA PHE A 43 7.00 37.08 -9.40
C PHE A 43 5.91 38.15 -9.32
N ASP A 44 4.92 38.05 -10.19
CA ASP A 44 3.71 38.87 -10.08
C ASP A 44 2.92 38.45 -8.84
N CYS A 45 2.87 39.30 -7.84
CA CYS A 45 2.24 39.00 -6.56
C CYS A 45 0.91 39.75 -6.36
N GLU A 46 0.31 40.31 -7.43
CA GLU A 46 -0.94 41.08 -7.30
C GLU A 46 -2.12 40.18 -6.88
N ASP A 47 -2.08 38.89 -7.24
CA ASP A 47 -3.02 37.87 -6.71
C ASP A 47 -2.26 36.66 -6.24
N ASN A 48 -2.13 36.51 -4.93
CA ASN A 48 -1.47 35.33 -4.36
C ASN A 48 -2.34 34.08 -4.35
N GLY A 49 -3.62 34.17 -4.78
CA GLY A 49 -4.55 33.04 -4.81
C GLY A 49 -4.76 32.32 -3.46
N TYR A 50 -4.15 32.86 -2.39
CA TYR A 50 -4.27 32.29 -1.06
C TYR A 50 -5.55 32.76 -0.38
N VAL A 51 -6.39 31.78 -0.04
CA VAL A 51 -7.57 32.00 0.78
C VAL A 51 -7.28 31.45 2.18
N GLU A 52 -7.24 32.36 3.16
CA GLU A 52 -6.98 31.97 4.54
C GLU A 52 -8.11 31.06 5.07
N PRO A 53 -7.80 29.89 5.64
CA PRO A 53 -8.81 29.05 6.24
C PRO A 53 -9.42 29.74 7.47
N PRO A 54 -10.70 29.49 7.79
CA PRO A 54 -11.29 30.02 9.00
C PRO A 54 -10.56 29.50 10.23
N LEU A 55 -10.39 30.35 11.25
CA LEU A 55 -9.77 29.98 12.53
C LEU A 55 -10.56 28.87 13.26
N ASP A 56 -11.87 28.86 13.10
CA ASP A 56 -12.77 27.81 13.59
C ASP A 56 -13.57 27.25 12.43
N GLY A 57 -13.31 26.00 12.11
CA GLY A 57 -13.98 25.23 11.06
C GLY A 57 -15.08 24.29 11.58
N SER A 58 -15.43 24.35 12.86
CA SER A 58 -16.38 23.43 13.50
C SER A 58 -17.78 23.45 12.89
N ASN A 59 -18.18 24.58 12.31
CA ASN A 59 -19.49 24.78 11.65
C ASN A 59 -19.46 24.50 10.14
N ILE A 60 -18.33 24.07 9.58
CA ILE A 60 -18.23 23.77 8.14
C ILE A 60 -18.77 22.38 7.88
N GLU A 61 -19.85 22.32 7.13
CA GLU A 61 -20.41 21.06 6.65
C GLU A 61 -19.79 20.66 5.31
N ILE A 62 -19.32 19.41 5.22
CA ILE A 62 -18.88 18.81 3.96
C ILE A 62 -20.10 18.19 3.29
N ASN A 63 -20.55 18.83 2.20
CA ASN A 63 -21.69 18.35 1.43
C ASN A 63 -21.20 17.66 0.16
N ILE A 64 -21.38 16.35 0.08
CA ILE A 64 -21.09 15.52 -1.11
C ILE A 64 -22.41 14.92 -1.59
N ASN A 65 -22.70 15.06 -2.88
CA ASN A 65 -23.85 14.40 -3.47
C ASN A 65 -23.77 12.88 -3.23
N PRO A 66 -24.78 12.26 -2.59
CA PRO A 66 -24.78 10.81 -2.31
C PRO A 66 -24.61 9.93 -3.56
N ASP A 67 -25.06 10.40 -4.73
CA ASP A 67 -24.95 9.68 -6.01
C ASP A 67 -23.61 9.95 -6.72
N SER A 68 -22.69 10.69 -6.09
CA SER A 68 -21.39 10.96 -6.69
C SER A 68 -20.59 9.67 -6.87
N LYS A 69 -20.10 9.47 -8.09
CA LYS A 69 -19.19 8.35 -8.40
C LYS A 69 -17.72 8.67 -8.11
N ARG A 70 -17.41 9.97 -7.91
CA ARG A 70 -16.03 10.46 -7.76
C ARG A 70 -15.64 10.80 -6.33
N LEU A 71 -16.61 11.16 -5.51
CA LEU A 71 -16.42 11.61 -4.12
C LEU A 71 -17.27 10.78 -3.17
N GLN A 72 -16.73 10.48 -2.02
CA GLN A 72 -17.40 9.76 -0.94
C GLN A 72 -16.97 10.37 0.39
N ILE A 73 -17.91 10.53 1.32
CA ILE A 73 -17.57 10.80 2.72
C ILE A 73 -16.99 9.51 3.30
N LEU A 74 -15.74 9.56 3.76
CA LEU A 74 -15.07 8.42 4.34
C LEU A 74 -15.47 8.26 5.80
N GLU A 75 -15.92 7.06 6.15
CA GLU A 75 -16.06 6.65 7.54
C GLU A 75 -14.70 6.25 8.11
N ALA A 76 -14.47 6.57 9.37
CA ALA A 76 -13.26 6.16 10.07
C ALA A 76 -13.19 4.63 10.15
N PHE A 77 -12.02 4.07 9.94
CA PHE A 77 -11.81 2.62 10.12
C PHE A 77 -12.03 2.22 11.57
N SER A 78 -12.70 1.09 11.77
CA SER A 78 -12.97 0.59 13.12
C SER A 78 -11.67 0.27 13.87
N PRO A 79 -11.56 0.65 15.15
CA PRO A 79 -10.46 0.21 16.01
C PRO A 79 -10.37 -1.31 16.12
N TRP A 80 -9.19 -1.81 16.50
CA TRP A 80 -9.02 -3.20 16.85
C TRP A 80 -9.84 -3.53 18.11
N ASN A 81 -10.50 -4.65 18.10
CA ASN A 81 -11.37 -5.09 19.21
C ASN A 81 -10.62 -5.72 20.41
N GLY A 82 -9.28 -5.78 20.35
CA GLY A 82 -8.45 -6.39 21.38
C GLY A 82 -8.34 -7.91 21.31
N GLU A 83 -9.00 -8.56 20.34
CA GLU A 83 -9.02 -10.01 20.20
C GLU A 83 -8.02 -10.52 19.16
N ASN A 84 -7.64 -11.78 19.26
CA ASN A 84 -6.90 -12.46 18.21
C ASN A 84 -7.75 -12.58 16.94
N ILE A 85 -7.11 -12.52 15.77
CA ILE A 85 -7.78 -12.84 14.50
C ILE A 85 -7.79 -14.36 14.38
N THR A 86 -8.96 -14.95 14.22
CA THR A 86 -9.15 -16.39 14.11
C THR A 86 -9.92 -16.74 12.85
N GLU A 87 -9.71 -17.95 12.33
CA GLU A 87 -10.38 -18.50 11.15
C GLU A 87 -10.29 -17.63 9.89
N ALA A 88 -9.25 -16.78 9.82
CA ALA A 88 -9.03 -15.96 8.64
C ALA A 88 -8.72 -16.82 7.41
N LYS A 89 -9.26 -16.43 6.27
CA LYS A 89 -9.06 -17.11 5.00
C LYS A 89 -7.98 -16.46 4.16
N LEU A 90 -7.33 -17.24 3.30
CA LEU A 90 -6.44 -16.70 2.30
C LEU A 90 -7.27 -16.05 1.19
N LEU A 91 -7.08 -14.73 0.97
CA LEU A 91 -7.64 -14.09 -0.21
C LEU A 91 -6.81 -14.40 -1.45
N ILE A 92 -5.51 -14.17 -1.37
CA ILE A 92 -4.56 -14.41 -2.45
C ILE A 92 -3.16 -14.67 -1.89
N LYS A 93 -2.44 -15.59 -2.51
CA LYS A 93 -0.98 -15.72 -2.41
C LYS A 93 -0.39 -15.16 -3.70
N ALA A 94 0.12 -13.93 -3.63
CA ALA A 94 0.70 -13.26 -4.79
C ALA A 94 2.04 -13.89 -5.16
N HIS A 95 2.18 -14.27 -6.42
CA HIS A 95 3.38 -14.87 -6.98
C HIS A 95 4.35 -13.81 -7.48
N GLY A 96 5.60 -13.87 -7.00
CA GLY A 96 6.67 -13.01 -7.44
C GLY A 96 6.38 -11.52 -7.23
N LYS A 97 6.77 -10.68 -8.18
CA LYS A 97 6.69 -9.22 -8.06
C LYS A 97 5.25 -8.72 -7.97
N CYS A 98 4.90 -8.09 -6.85
CA CYS A 98 3.61 -7.43 -6.64
C CYS A 98 3.84 -5.94 -6.34
N THR A 99 3.65 -5.09 -7.35
CA THR A 99 3.85 -3.64 -7.25
C THR A 99 2.59 -2.93 -6.76
N THR A 100 2.70 -1.65 -6.41
CA THR A 100 1.52 -0.83 -6.11
C THR A 100 0.56 -0.71 -7.29
N ASP A 101 1.02 -0.87 -8.54
CA ASP A 101 0.14 -0.96 -9.72
C ASP A 101 -0.64 -2.27 -9.78
N HIS A 102 -0.10 -3.35 -9.24
CA HIS A 102 -0.84 -4.62 -9.13
C HIS A 102 -1.89 -4.58 -8.01
N ILE A 103 -1.66 -3.76 -6.97
CA ILE A 103 -2.55 -3.65 -5.80
C ILE A 103 -3.65 -2.61 -6.04
N SER A 104 -3.29 -1.43 -6.55
CA SER A 104 -4.18 -0.30 -6.83
C SER A 104 -3.72 0.39 -8.11
N MET A 105 -4.27 0.01 -9.24
CA MET A 105 -3.89 0.55 -10.55
C MET A 105 -4.16 2.05 -10.65
N ALA A 106 -3.28 2.72 -11.39
CA ALA A 106 -3.48 4.09 -11.87
C ALA A 106 -4.36 4.13 -13.13
N GLY A 107 -4.14 5.12 -13.99
CA GLY A 107 -4.86 5.29 -15.25
C GLY A 107 -6.34 5.62 -15.03
N PRO A 108 -7.28 4.93 -15.68
CA PRO A 108 -8.71 5.25 -15.59
C PRO A 108 -9.30 5.20 -14.17
N TRP A 109 -8.69 4.45 -13.27
CA TRP A 109 -9.11 4.32 -11.87
C TRP A 109 -8.89 5.60 -11.07
N LEU A 110 -7.96 6.46 -11.47
CA LEU A 110 -7.65 7.72 -10.75
C LEU A 110 -8.85 8.68 -10.69
N ARG A 111 -9.84 8.53 -11.55
CA ARG A 111 -11.10 9.28 -11.47
C ARG A 111 -11.88 9.02 -10.17
N PHE A 112 -11.62 7.88 -9.51
CA PHE A 112 -12.27 7.47 -8.27
C PHE A 112 -11.44 7.73 -7.01
N ARG A 113 -10.33 8.48 -7.10
CA ARG A 113 -9.45 8.74 -5.94
C ARG A 113 -10.15 9.31 -4.72
N GLY A 114 -11.23 10.06 -4.90
CA GLY A 114 -12.04 10.60 -3.82
C GLY A 114 -13.20 9.70 -3.39
N HIS A 115 -13.32 8.48 -3.95
CA HIS A 115 -14.38 7.53 -3.67
C HIS A 115 -13.80 6.16 -3.38
N LEU A 116 -13.51 5.90 -2.10
CA LEU A 116 -12.76 4.70 -1.68
C LEU A 116 -13.46 3.40 -2.06
N ASP A 117 -14.79 3.33 -1.97
CA ASP A 117 -15.52 2.12 -2.33
C ASP A 117 -15.39 1.81 -3.82
N ASN A 118 -15.56 2.80 -4.70
CA ASN A 118 -15.46 2.59 -6.15
C ASN A 118 -14.02 2.27 -6.59
N ILE A 119 -13.01 2.93 -6.03
CA ILE A 119 -11.62 2.62 -6.40
C ILE A 119 -11.22 1.23 -5.91
N SER A 120 -11.82 0.74 -4.84
CA SER A 120 -11.53 -0.59 -4.29
C SER A 120 -11.92 -1.75 -5.22
N ASP A 121 -12.67 -1.48 -6.30
CA ASP A 121 -12.95 -2.48 -7.34
C ASP A 121 -11.71 -2.82 -8.18
N ASN A 122 -10.59 -2.10 -8.01
CA ASN A 122 -9.31 -2.47 -8.61
C ASN A 122 -8.33 -3.15 -7.63
N CYS A 123 -8.75 -3.41 -6.40
CA CYS A 123 -7.88 -3.98 -5.37
C CYS A 123 -7.32 -5.34 -5.79
N LEU A 124 -5.99 -5.41 -5.94
CA LEU A 124 -5.25 -6.64 -6.27
C LEU A 124 -5.57 -7.28 -7.64
N ILE A 125 -6.26 -6.58 -8.54
CA ILE A 125 -6.62 -7.15 -9.85
C ILE A 125 -5.40 -7.41 -10.74
N GLY A 126 -4.27 -6.75 -10.49
CA GLY A 126 -3.01 -6.97 -11.20
C GLY A 126 -2.10 -8.02 -10.56
N ALA A 127 -2.40 -8.47 -9.34
CA ALA A 127 -1.61 -9.47 -8.66
C ALA A 127 -1.81 -10.86 -9.30
N VAL A 128 -0.70 -11.58 -9.52
CA VAL A 128 -0.75 -12.96 -10.05
C VAL A 128 -0.99 -13.93 -8.90
N ASN A 129 -2.04 -14.71 -8.96
CA ASN A 129 -2.31 -15.74 -7.97
C ASN A 129 -1.35 -16.94 -8.16
N HIS A 130 -0.63 -17.30 -7.10
CA HIS A 130 0.36 -18.36 -7.09
C HIS A 130 -0.22 -19.73 -7.50
N PHE A 131 -1.47 -20.02 -7.16
CA PHE A 131 -2.05 -21.35 -7.34
C PHE A 131 -2.55 -21.61 -8.77
N ASN A 132 -2.98 -20.59 -9.50
CA ASN A 132 -3.50 -20.75 -10.86
C ASN A 132 -2.74 -19.91 -11.90
N MET A 133 -1.75 -19.13 -11.50
CA MET A 133 -0.91 -18.26 -12.35
C MET A 133 -1.72 -17.24 -13.17
N LYS A 134 -2.90 -16.85 -12.68
CA LYS A 134 -3.77 -15.85 -13.32
C LYS A 134 -3.84 -14.57 -12.49
N THR A 135 -4.07 -13.47 -13.16
CA THR A 135 -4.44 -12.20 -12.53
C THR A 135 -5.95 -12.14 -12.31
N ASN A 136 -6.36 -11.36 -11.31
CA ASN A 136 -7.77 -11.15 -10.94
C ASN A 136 -8.60 -12.45 -10.86
N SER A 137 -8.02 -13.52 -10.32
CA SER A 137 -8.65 -14.83 -10.22
C SER A 137 -8.22 -15.52 -8.92
N VAL A 138 -9.12 -15.56 -7.95
CA VAL A 138 -8.91 -16.17 -6.63
C VAL A 138 -10.05 -17.11 -6.29
N LYS A 139 -9.76 -18.14 -5.50
CA LYS A 139 -10.76 -19.08 -5.03
C LYS A 139 -11.53 -18.50 -3.86
N ASN A 140 -12.83 -18.52 -3.95
CA ASN A 140 -13.70 -18.32 -2.81
C ASN A 140 -13.76 -19.64 -2.02
N GLN A 141 -13.10 -19.69 -0.87
CA GLN A 141 -13.01 -20.92 -0.06
C GLN A 141 -14.37 -21.37 0.53
N VAL A 142 -15.41 -20.54 0.46
CA VAL A 142 -16.77 -20.89 0.92
C VAL A 142 -17.57 -21.56 -0.19
N THR A 143 -17.49 -21.03 -1.40
CA THR A 143 -18.25 -21.56 -2.56
C THR A 143 -17.44 -22.56 -3.37
N GLY A 144 -16.11 -22.55 -3.27
CA GLY A 144 -15.19 -23.34 -4.09
C GLY A 144 -14.95 -22.76 -5.48
N GLU A 145 -15.62 -21.66 -5.85
CA GLU A 145 -15.52 -21.06 -7.18
C GLU A 145 -14.39 -20.03 -7.29
N TYR A 146 -13.82 -19.88 -8.48
CA TYR A 146 -12.88 -18.83 -8.81
C TYR A 146 -13.59 -17.59 -9.32
N GLY A 147 -13.19 -16.41 -8.84
CA GLY A 147 -13.74 -15.13 -9.24
C GLY A 147 -12.74 -13.98 -9.13
N PRO A 148 -13.17 -12.75 -9.52
CA PRO A 148 -12.38 -11.54 -9.35
C PRO A 148 -12.02 -11.28 -7.89
N VAL A 149 -10.81 -10.76 -7.65
CA VAL A 149 -10.30 -10.53 -6.28
C VAL A 149 -11.21 -9.58 -5.49
N PRO A 150 -11.60 -8.38 -6.02
CA PRO A 150 -12.44 -7.45 -5.27
C PRO A 150 -13.83 -8.03 -4.95
N GLU A 151 -14.44 -8.73 -5.89
CA GLU A 151 -15.77 -9.34 -5.71
C GLU A 151 -15.72 -10.44 -4.64
N THR A 152 -14.72 -11.32 -4.70
CA THR A 152 -14.49 -12.36 -3.70
C THR A 152 -14.26 -11.74 -2.31
N GLN A 153 -13.47 -10.68 -2.22
CA GLN A 153 -13.23 -10.00 -0.96
C GLN A 153 -14.48 -9.28 -0.44
N ARG A 154 -15.28 -8.66 -1.31
CA ARG A 154 -16.58 -8.09 -0.91
C ARG A 154 -17.54 -9.16 -0.40
N PHE A 155 -17.53 -10.35 -0.98
CA PHE A 155 -18.29 -11.49 -0.47
C PHE A 155 -17.84 -11.85 0.95
N TYR A 156 -16.53 -11.96 1.21
CA TYR A 156 -16.01 -12.24 2.55
C TYR A 156 -16.38 -11.15 3.55
N LYS A 157 -16.20 -9.87 3.19
CA LYS A 157 -16.60 -8.74 4.05
C LYS A 157 -18.07 -8.79 4.43
N LYS A 158 -18.97 -9.04 3.43
CA LYS A 158 -20.42 -9.14 3.65
C LYS A 158 -20.78 -10.27 4.62
N ASN A 159 -20.04 -11.38 4.57
CA ASN A 159 -20.25 -12.54 5.43
C ASN A 159 -19.43 -12.50 6.73
N LYS A 160 -18.76 -11.38 7.03
CA LYS A 160 -17.91 -11.17 8.22
C LYS A 160 -16.79 -12.21 8.35
N ILE A 161 -16.22 -12.62 7.23
CA ILE A 161 -15.09 -13.53 7.15
C ILE A 161 -13.82 -12.71 7.05
N ASP A 162 -12.93 -12.88 8.00
CA ASP A 162 -11.62 -12.24 8.00
C ASP A 162 -10.71 -12.87 6.95
N THR A 163 -9.87 -12.05 6.33
CA THR A 163 -8.96 -12.51 5.27
C THR A 163 -7.56 -11.94 5.44
N ILE A 164 -6.60 -12.66 4.85
CA ILE A 164 -5.21 -12.20 4.73
C ILE A 164 -4.75 -12.26 3.28
N VAL A 165 -3.73 -11.47 2.99
CA VAL A 165 -2.97 -11.51 1.74
C VAL A 165 -1.56 -12.02 2.04
N VAL A 166 -1.06 -12.91 1.21
CA VAL A 166 0.31 -13.40 1.26
C VAL A 166 1.05 -12.92 0.01
N GLY A 167 2.26 -12.41 0.16
CA GLY A 167 3.08 -11.92 -0.93
C GLY A 167 4.53 -12.39 -0.87
N ASP A 168 5.25 -12.16 -1.96
CA ASP A 168 6.65 -12.53 -2.14
C ASP A 168 7.57 -11.36 -1.73
N HIS A 169 8.76 -11.27 -2.32
CA HIS A 169 9.75 -10.23 -2.05
C HIS A 169 9.30 -8.86 -2.56
N ASN A 170 9.72 -7.82 -1.82
CA ASN A 170 9.55 -6.42 -2.18
C ASN A 170 8.10 -6.03 -2.52
N TYR A 171 7.14 -6.59 -1.77
CA TYR A 171 5.72 -6.36 -1.97
C TYR A 171 5.36 -4.89 -1.83
N GLY A 172 4.61 -4.36 -2.81
CA GLY A 172 4.21 -2.95 -2.85
C GLY A 172 5.28 -2.00 -3.39
N GLU A 173 6.28 -2.52 -4.12
CA GLU A 173 7.25 -1.70 -4.85
C GLU A 173 6.55 -0.75 -5.83
N GLY A 174 7.15 0.42 -6.08
CA GLY A 174 6.66 1.40 -7.04
C GLY A 174 6.20 2.70 -6.41
N SER A 175 5.19 3.34 -6.99
CA SER A 175 4.67 4.61 -6.51
C SER A 175 4.10 4.51 -5.10
N SER A 176 4.30 5.55 -4.28
CA SER A 176 3.73 5.62 -2.93
C SER A 176 2.22 5.92 -2.98
N ARG A 177 1.43 4.88 -3.21
CA ARG A 177 -0.04 4.99 -3.28
C ARG A 177 -0.67 4.60 -1.97
N GLU A 178 -1.27 5.56 -1.30
CA GLU A 178 -2.04 5.32 -0.08
C GLU A 178 -3.24 4.40 -0.35
N HIS A 179 -3.86 4.51 -1.52
CA HIS A 179 -4.97 3.65 -1.94
C HIS A 179 -4.59 2.16 -1.93
N ALA A 180 -3.34 1.82 -2.28
CA ALA A 180 -2.85 0.44 -2.19
C ALA A 180 -2.85 -0.13 -0.75
N ALA A 181 -2.98 0.72 0.26
CA ALA A 181 -3.18 0.32 1.66
C ALA A 181 -4.62 0.56 2.13
N MET A 182 -5.28 1.62 1.64
CA MET A 182 -6.65 1.96 2.03
C MET A 182 -7.66 0.96 1.47
N GLU A 183 -7.50 0.53 0.23
CA GLU A 183 -8.42 -0.40 -0.44
C GLU A 183 -8.48 -1.76 0.26
N PRO A 184 -7.37 -2.48 0.52
CA PRO A 184 -7.43 -3.72 1.26
C PRO A 184 -8.01 -3.52 2.68
N ARG A 185 -7.67 -2.40 3.35
CA ARG A 185 -8.26 -2.07 4.65
C ARG A 185 -9.76 -1.86 4.57
N HIS A 186 -10.22 -1.08 3.58
CA HIS A 186 -11.64 -0.81 3.32
C HIS A 186 -12.42 -2.10 3.03
N LEU A 187 -11.85 -2.96 2.22
CA LEU A 187 -12.46 -4.26 1.90
C LEU A 187 -12.43 -5.27 3.05
N GLY A 188 -11.74 -4.98 4.16
CA GLY A 188 -11.77 -5.79 5.37
C GLY A 188 -10.65 -6.82 5.49
N ILE A 189 -9.62 -6.75 4.64
CA ILE A 189 -8.40 -7.56 4.78
C ILE A 189 -7.71 -7.17 6.10
N LYS A 190 -7.28 -8.15 6.88
CA LYS A 190 -6.73 -7.93 8.24
C LYS A 190 -5.21 -7.85 8.27
N ALA A 191 -4.54 -8.61 7.44
CA ALA A 191 -3.08 -8.68 7.43
C ALA A 191 -2.54 -8.89 6.02
N VAL A 192 -1.34 -8.37 5.82
CA VAL A 192 -0.49 -8.67 4.66
C VAL A 192 0.78 -9.31 5.19
N ILE A 193 1.09 -10.54 4.77
CA ILE A 193 2.22 -11.34 5.21
C ILE A 193 3.11 -11.60 3.99
N VAL A 194 4.37 -11.21 4.04
CA VAL A 194 5.25 -11.25 2.86
C VAL A 194 6.65 -11.74 3.22
N LYS A 195 7.47 -12.10 2.25
CA LYS A 195 8.90 -12.29 2.47
C LYS A 195 9.59 -10.97 2.79
N SER A 196 9.29 -9.92 2.02
CA SER A 196 9.74 -8.55 2.33
C SER A 196 8.81 -7.49 1.74
N PHE A 197 8.79 -6.30 2.34
CA PHE A 197 8.03 -5.14 1.87
C PHE A 197 8.91 -4.12 1.16
N ALA A 198 8.31 -3.41 0.20
CA ALA A 198 8.77 -2.07 -0.14
C ALA A 198 8.46 -1.13 1.03
N ARG A 199 9.48 -0.39 1.51
CA ARG A 199 9.44 0.39 2.75
C ARG A 199 8.25 1.36 2.86
N ILE A 200 7.96 2.09 1.78
CA ILE A 200 6.86 3.08 1.78
C ILE A 200 5.52 2.37 1.93
N HIS A 201 5.32 1.26 1.22
CA HIS A 201 4.07 0.51 1.27
C HIS A 201 3.81 -0.10 2.66
N GLU A 202 4.84 -0.66 3.29
CA GLU A 202 4.76 -1.14 4.67
C GLU A 202 4.28 -0.04 5.62
N THR A 203 4.87 1.16 5.49
CA THR A 203 4.47 2.32 6.30
C THR A 203 3.03 2.72 6.03
N ASN A 204 2.59 2.70 4.78
CA ASN A 204 1.21 3.02 4.42
C ASN A 204 0.21 2.01 4.99
N LEU A 205 0.51 0.70 4.94
CA LEU A 205 -0.32 -0.33 5.59
C LEU A 205 -0.46 -0.06 7.10
N LYS A 206 0.64 0.22 7.79
CA LYS A 206 0.64 0.54 9.23
C LYS A 206 -0.19 1.78 9.55
N LYS A 207 -0.09 2.85 8.73
CA LYS A 207 -0.90 4.08 8.88
C LYS A 207 -2.39 3.81 8.76
N GLN A 208 -2.78 2.85 7.94
CA GLN A 208 -4.19 2.45 7.78
C GLN A 208 -4.65 1.41 8.81
N GLY A 209 -3.84 1.12 9.83
CA GLY A 209 -4.18 0.17 10.88
C GLY A 209 -4.25 -1.28 10.41
N MET A 210 -3.43 -1.66 9.44
CA MET A 210 -3.27 -3.04 8.96
C MET A 210 -2.02 -3.70 9.54
N LEU A 211 -2.10 -5.00 9.79
CA LEU A 211 -0.94 -5.81 10.14
C LEU A 211 -0.06 -6.01 8.89
N ALA A 212 1.13 -5.39 8.89
CA ALA A 212 2.17 -5.60 7.89
C ALA A 212 3.26 -6.48 8.52
N LEU A 213 3.33 -7.73 8.09
CA LEU A 213 4.14 -8.78 8.73
C LEU A 213 5.06 -9.44 7.71
N THR A 214 6.21 -9.92 8.18
CA THR A 214 7.14 -10.69 7.33
C THR A 214 7.35 -12.08 7.91
N PHE A 215 7.60 -13.04 7.06
CA PHE A 215 8.01 -14.37 7.51
C PHE A 215 9.33 -14.27 8.28
N ASN A 216 9.43 -14.98 9.42
CA ASN A 216 10.70 -15.13 10.13
C ASN A 216 11.65 -16.08 9.38
N ASP A 217 11.09 -17.11 8.78
CA ASP A 217 11.74 -17.99 7.80
C ASP A 217 11.01 -17.83 6.47
N GLU A 218 11.71 -17.37 5.44
CA GLU A 218 11.11 -17.15 4.11
C GLU A 218 10.57 -18.45 3.48
N ASN A 219 11.07 -19.62 3.88
CA ASN A 219 10.57 -20.92 3.43
C ASN A 219 9.14 -21.19 3.93
N ASP A 220 8.68 -20.50 4.98
CA ASP A 220 7.32 -20.63 5.47
C ASP A 220 6.29 -20.13 4.44
N TYR A 221 6.71 -19.29 3.48
CA TYR A 221 5.87 -18.90 2.35
C TYR A 221 5.39 -20.14 1.56
N ASP A 222 6.25 -21.12 1.35
CA ASP A 222 5.93 -22.30 0.55
C ASP A 222 4.97 -23.27 1.26
N LYS A 223 4.87 -23.20 2.58
CA LYS A 223 3.93 -23.99 3.38
C LYS A 223 2.47 -23.58 3.17
N ILE A 224 2.22 -22.31 2.82
CA ILE A 224 0.87 -21.77 2.69
C ILE A 224 0.18 -22.29 1.43
N GLN A 225 -0.99 -22.91 1.62
CA GLN A 225 -1.82 -23.50 0.58
C GLN A 225 -3.12 -22.70 0.38
N GLU A 226 -3.82 -22.94 -0.74
CA GLU A 226 -4.95 -22.13 -1.17
C GLU A 226 -6.14 -22.17 -0.21
N ASP A 227 -6.39 -23.34 0.40
CA ASP A 227 -7.54 -23.58 1.28
C ASP A 227 -7.20 -23.46 2.78
N ASP A 228 -6.03 -22.93 3.11
CA ASP A 228 -5.60 -22.79 4.49
C ASP A 228 -6.47 -21.79 5.27
N VAL A 229 -6.55 -22.05 6.58
CA VAL A 229 -7.17 -21.19 7.57
C VAL A 229 -6.12 -20.72 8.58
N PHE A 230 -6.21 -19.47 9.01
CA PHE A 230 -5.16 -18.81 9.77
C PHE A 230 -5.68 -18.29 11.12
N ASN A 231 -4.93 -18.58 12.19
CA ASN A 231 -5.18 -18.04 13.53
C ASN A 231 -3.94 -17.29 14.03
N PHE A 232 -4.10 -16.01 14.36
CA PHE A 232 -3.06 -15.23 15.04
C PHE A 232 -3.16 -15.48 16.54
N ILE A 233 -2.18 -16.18 17.12
CA ILE A 233 -2.27 -16.66 18.50
C ILE A 233 -1.91 -15.56 19.50
N ASP A 234 -0.88 -14.76 19.21
CA ASP A 234 -0.24 -13.87 20.18
C ASP A 234 -0.58 -12.38 19.97
N LEU A 235 -1.60 -12.05 19.17
CA LEU A 235 -1.88 -10.67 18.81
C LEU A 235 -2.26 -9.80 20.02
N LYS A 236 -2.90 -10.39 21.05
CA LYS A 236 -3.19 -9.69 22.32
C LYS A 236 -1.94 -9.15 23.04
N SER A 237 -0.79 -9.75 22.80
CA SER A 237 0.49 -9.33 23.36
C SER A 237 1.38 -8.58 22.36
N PHE A 238 0.77 -7.99 21.33
CA PHE A 238 1.45 -7.24 20.27
C PHE A 238 2.28 -6.10 20.85
N SER A 239 3.59 -6.17 20.67
CA SER A 239 4.54 -5.19 21.21
C SER A 239 5.80 -5.12 20.32
N PRO A 240 6.54 -3.99 20.33
CA PRO A 240 7.73 -3.84 19.50
C PRO A 240 8.74 -4.99 19.70
N ASN A 241 9.38 -5.41 18.65
CA ASN A 241 10.41 -6.46 18.62
C ASN A 241 9.95 -7.86 19.09
N LYS A 242 8.64 -8.10 19.17
CA LYS A 242 8.09 -9.39 19.55
C LYS A 242 7.39 -10.04 18.36
N SER A 243 7.89 -11.18 17.89
CA SER A 243 7.26 -11.94 16.79
C SER A 243 5.85 -12.39 17.16
N ILE A 244 4.98 -12.48 16.16
CA ILE A 244 3.61 -12.99 16.28
C ILE A 244 3.58 -14.44 15.81
N SER A 245 2.89 -15.30 16.55
CA SER A 245 2.67 -16.69 16.14
C SER A 245 1.45 -16.79 15.25
N LEU A 246 1.58 -17.46 14.11
CA LEU A 246 0.50 -17.78 13.20
C LEU A 246 0.32 -19.29 13.13
N GLU A 247 -0.86 -19.78 13.53
CA GLU A 247 -1.27 -21.17 13.28
C GLU A 247 -1.89 -21.24 11.88
N ILE A 248 -1.38 -22.16 11.09
CA ILE A 248 -1.90 -22.52 9.76
C ILE A 248 -2.63 -23.86 9.92
N ILE A 249 -3.87 -23.91 9.51
CA ILE A 249 -4.68 -25.12 9.49
C ILE A 249 -4.92 -25.49 8.03
N HIS A 250 -4.34 -26.58 7.59
CA HIS A 250 -4.47 -27.07 6.24
C HIS A 250 -5.80 -27.82 6.00
N SER A 251 -6.18 -27.99 4.75
CA SER A 251 -7.42 -28.67 4.36
C SER A 251 -7.55 -30.11 4.86
N ASN A 252 -6.42 -30.78 5.16
CA ASN A 252 -6.36 -32.10 5.77
C ASN A 252 -6.44 -32.08 7.31
N ASN A 253 -6.70 -30.90 7.92
CA ASN A 253 -6.70 -30.63 9.35
C ASN A 253 -5.33 -30.74 10.06
N SER A 254 -4.24 -30.88 9.33
CA SER A 254 -2.90 -30.74 9.92
C SER A 254 -2.67 -29.27 10.30
N LYS A 255 -1.89 -29.05 11.35
CA LYS A 255 -1.60 -27.73 11.89
C LYS A 255 -0.11 -27.49 11.92
N GLU A 256 0.27 -26.28 11.52
CA GLU A 256 1.63 -25.77 11.66
C GLU A 256 1.59 -24.43 12.40
N ILE A 257 2.64 -24.14 13.15
CA ILE A 257 2.82 -22.82 13.78
C ILE A 257 4.10 -22.23 13.21
N ILE A 258 3.96 -21.06 12.61
CA ILE A 258 5.08 -20.26 12.11
C ILE A 258 5.23 -18.97 12.90
N LYS A 259 6.39 -18.33 12.80
CA LYS A 259 6.67 -17.03 13.41
C LYS A 259 6.70 -15.96 12.35
N LEU A 260 6.05 -14.85 12.66
CA LEU A 260 6.02 -13.66 11.83
C LEU A 260 6.72 -12.51 12.54
N ASN A 261 7.57 -11.80 11.82
CA ASN A 261 8.25 -10.61 12.28
C ASN A 261 7.48 -9.35 11.88
N HIS A 262 7.80 -8.25 12.50
CA HIS A 262 7.31 -6.93 12.14
C HIS A 262 8.25 -5.82 12.59
N THR A 263 8.10 -4.65 12.00
CA THR A 263 8.88 -3.45 12.31
C THR A 263 8.03 -2.36 12.96
N PHE A 264 6.91 -2.72 13.59
CA PHE A 264 6.07 -1.76 14.32
C PHE A 264 6.79 -1.23 15.55
N ASN A 265 6.88 0.09 15.68
CA ASN A 265 7.24 0.75 16.94
C ASN A 265 5.98 0.97 17.82
N SER A 266 6.15 1.48 19.04
CA SER A 266 5.04 1.68 19.97
C SER A 266 3.93 2.58 19.42
N GLN A 267 4.30 3.68 18.74
CA GLN A 267 3.33 4.59 18.13
C GLN A 267 2.53 3.92 17.00
N GLN A 268 3.18 3.12 16.17
CA GLN A 268 2.53 2.41 15.07
C GLN A 268 1.59 1.30 15.58
N ILE A 269 1.91 0.69 16.73
CA ILE A 269 0.99 -0.25 17.42
C ILE A 269 -0.27 0.50 17.88
N GLU A 270 -0.12 1.72 18.39
CA GLU A 270 -1.28 2.54 18.73
C GLU A 270 -2.11 2.92 17.48
N TRP A 271 -1.51 3.14 16.31
CA TRP A 271 -2.25 3.28 15.06
C TRP A 271 -3.11 2.05 14.75
N TYR A 272 -2.52 0.87 14.88
CA TYR A 272 -3.24 -0.39 14.68
C TYR A 272 -4.41 -0.53 15.67
N LYS A 273 -4.17 -0.29 16.95
CA LYS A 273 -5.21 -0.37 18.00
C LYS A 273 -6.35 0.60 17.76
N ASN A 274 -6.05 1.82 17.34
CA ASN A 274 -7.05 2.84 17.05
C ASN A 274 -7.70 2.72 15.66
N GLY A 275 -7.27 1.76 14.82
CA GLY A 275 -7.80 1.52 13.50
C GLY A 275 -7.13 2.32 12.38
N SER A 276 -6.45 3.42 12.69
CA SER A 276 -5.58 4.17 11.78
C SER A 276 -4.78 5.24 12.53
N ALA A 277 -3.76 5.81 11.88
CA ALA A 277 -3.02 6.96 12.39
C ALA A 277 -3.91 8.20 12.56
N LEU A 278 -4.84 8.44 11.63
CA LEU A 278 -5.78 9.56 11.69
C LEU A 278 -6.75 9.43 12.88
N ASN A 279 -7.22 8.24 13.17
CA ASN A 279 -8.06 7.99 14.34
C ASN A 279 -7.33 8.34 15.64
N LEU A 280 -6.04 7.96 15.76
CA LEU A 280 -5.24 8.30 16.93
C LEU A 280 -5.05 9.81 17.08
N ILE A 281 -4.78 10.53 15.96
CA ILE A 281 -4.67 11.99 15.96
C ILE A 281 -5.97 12.62 16.44
N LYS A 282 -7.11 12.15 15.91
CA LYS A 282 -8.43 12.64 16.34
C LYS A 282 -8.67 12.39 17.83
N ALA A 283 -8.34 11.21 18.34
CA ALA A 283 -8.51 10.87 19.75
C ALA A 283 -7.63 11.73 20.70
N ASN A 284 -6.45 12.15 20.24
CA ASN A 284 -5.53 12.98 21.03
C ASN A 284 -5.86 14.48 20.99
N ASN A 285 -6.69 14.94 20.04
CA ASN A 285 -7.08 16.34 19.87
C ASN A 285 -8.48 16.63 20.39
N LEU A 286 -9.17 15.64 20.92
CA LEU A 286 -10.47 15.75 21.63
C LEU A 286 -10.25 15.66 23.14
#